data_f6c0cd6fe22bc3d46fb8e364300ab4ac
#
_entry.id   f6c0cd6fe22bc3d46fb8e364300ab4ac
#
_cell.length_a   1.000
_cell.length_b   1.000
_cell.length_c   1.000
_cell.angle_alpha   90.00
_cell.angle_beta   90.00
_cell.angle_gamma   90.00
#
_symmetry.space_group_name_H-M   'P 1'
#
loop_
_entity.id
_entity.type
_entity.pdbx_description
1 polymer ?
#
loop_
_entity_poly.entity_id
_entity_poly.type
_entity_poly.pdbx_seq_one_letter_code
_entity_poly.pdbx_strand_id
1 'polypeptide(L)'
;MSMNISGLGNTYNGINTNSKQYKALKEKGWLSGIMQNEAMMSAEERLIYETFGGRDTIIKNLMKQFDSDGDLLNANGVAGMDVTGKGTSWQQLTSVSEEYRQKMFDNVKREFIKENGISNGDTTKRSDIFKDYQLSVSKDKRLSGTWTLEQYEGQYRAAMYAAVKSANPIGSRDKSLIQAFLITLQENQWNLRLSKMVIG
;
A
#
# COMPACT_ATOMS: atom_id res chain seq x y z
N MET A 1 -53.82 -12.01 -11.56
CA MET A 1 -52.64 -12.88 -11.75
C MET A 1 -51.43 -12.16 -11.18
N SER A 2 -50.95 -12.59 -10.05
CA SER A 2 -49.75 -12.02 -9.43
C SER A 2 -48.55 -12.71 -10.04
N MET A 3 -47.72 -11.97 -10.83
CA MET A 3 -46.48 -12.48 -11.34
C MET A 3 -45.48 -12.58 -10.18
N ASN A 4 -45.15 -13.79 -9.84
CA ASN A 4 -44.13 -14.09 -8.86
C ASN A 4 -42.73 -13.86 -9.50
N ILE A 5 -42.13 -12.69 -9.27
CA ILE A 5 -40.79 -12.31 -9.78
C ILE A 5 -39.72 -12.83 -8.80
N SER A 6 -39.77 -14.10 -8.45
CA SER A 6 -38.80 -14.73 -7.54
C SER A 6 -37.54 -15.27 -8.25
N GLY A 7 -37.31 -14.91 -9.52
CA GLY A 7 -36.16 -15.40 -10.31
C GLY A 7 -35.19 -14.34 -10.82
N LEU A 8 -35.50 -13.05 -10.67
CA LEU A 8 -34.58 -11.98 -10.96
C LEU A 8 -33.77 -11.66 -9.69
N GLY A 9 -32.74 -12.45 -9.44
CA GLY A 9 -31.83 -12.19 -8.33
C GLY A 9 -31.37 -10.73 -8.36
N ASN A 10 -31.50 -10.07 -7.26
CA ASN A 10 -31.04 -8.76 -6.79
C ASN A 10 -30.02 -8.00 -7.69
N THR A 11 -30.27 -7.92 -8.98
CA THR A 11 -29.51 -7.11 -9.93
C THR A 11 -30.34 -5.90 -10.34
N TYR A 12 -29.83 -4.72 -10.05
CA TYR A 12 -30.37 -3.46 -10.54
C TYR A 12 -29.44 -2.92 -11.62
N ASN A 13 -29.94 -2.78 -12.86
CA ASN A 13 -29.15 -2.29 -14.01
C ASN A 13 -27.79 -2.99 -14.19
N GLY A 14 -27.73 -4.32 -13.98
CA GLY A 14 -26.50 -5.11 -14.06
C GLY A 14 -25.59 -4.98 -12.85
N ILE A 15 -26.06 -4.39 -11.74
CA ILE A 15 -25.34 -4.33 -10.46
C ILE A 15 -25.91 -5.42 -9.55
N ASN A 16 -25.05 -6.35 -9.09
CA ASN A 16 -25.43 -7.33 -8.09
C ASN A 16 -25.45 -6.69 -6.70
N THR A 17 -26.64 -6.31 -6.24
CA THR A 17 -26.83 -5.66 -4.93
C THR A 17 -26.59 -6.60 -3.74
N ASN A 18 -26.51 -7.90 -3.97
CA ASN A 18 -26.15 -8.89 -2.94
C ASN A 18 -24.65 -9.13 -2.85
N SER A 19 -23.85 -8.62 -3.78
CA SER A 19 -22.41 -8.77 -3.74
C SER A 19 -21.82 -8.16 -2.47
N LYS A 20 -20.71 -8.71 -2.00
CA LYS A 20 -19.99 -8.18 -0.84
C LYS A 20 -19.46 -6.76 -1.11
N GLN A 21 -19.02 -6.49 -2.35
CA GLN A 21 -18.57 -5.16 -2.78
C GLN A 21 -19.68 -4.11 -2.66
N TYR A 22 -20.91 -4.43 -3.11
CA TYR A 22 -22.02 -3.50 -3.00
C TYR A 22 -22.41 -3.24 -1.53
N LYS A 23 -22.41 -4.28 -0.70
CA LYS A 23 -22.68 -4.16 0.73
C LYS A 23 -21.62 -3.30 1.42
N ALA A 24 -20.34 -3.53 1.13
CA ALA A 24 -19.23 -2.73 1.67
C ALA A 24 -19.34 -1.26 1.26
N LEU A 25 -19.69 -0.99 -0.01
CA LEU A 25 -19.92 0.37 -0.53
C LEU A 25 -21.09 1.06 0.21
N LYS A 26 -22.15 0.32 0.52
CA LYS A 26 -23.27 0.81 1.33
C LYS A 26 -22.85 1.10 2.76
N GLU A 27 -22.14 0.19 3.41
CA GLU A 27 -21.66 0.31 4.80
C GLU A 27 -20.71 1.50 4.98
N LYS A 28 -19.87 1.78 3.98
CA LYS A 28 -19.00 2.98 3.97
C LYS A 28 -19.78 4.30 3.71
N GLY A 29 -21.07 4.24 3.48
CA GLY A 29 -21.89 5.43 3.23
C GLY A 29 -21.72 6.04 1.82
N TRP A 30 -20.98 5.41 0.93
CA TRP A 30 -20.69 5.96 -0.39
C TRP A 30 -21.93 6.02 -1.29
N LEU A 31 -22.86 5.07 -1.14
CA LEU A 31 -24.14 5.11 -1.85
C LEU A 31 -24.98 6.32 -1.46
N SER A 32 -25.07 6.63 -0.16
CA SER A 32 -25.78 7.81 0.31
C SER A 32 -25.14 9.10 -0.17
N GLY A 33 -23.79 9.15 -0.22
CA GLY A 33 -23.05 10.29 -0.79
C GLY A 33 -23.39 10.53 -2.26
N ILE A 34 -23.44 9.47 -3.08
CA ILE A 34 -23.84 9.56 -4.49
C ILE A 34 -25.26 10.14 -4.60
N MET A 35 -26.21 9.61 -3.84
CA MET A 35 -27.61 10.07 -3.87
C MET A 35 -27.77 11.52 -3.44
N GLN A 36 -27.03 11.96 -2.42
CA GLN A 36 -27.01 13.35 -1.97
C GLN A 36 -26.44 14.29 -3.06
N ASN A 37 -25.33 13.89 -3.68
CA ASN A 37 -24.75 14.67 -4.77
C ASN A 37 -25.72 14.82 -5.95
N GLU A 38 -26.39 13.71 -6.35
CA GLU A 38 -27.40 13.77 -7.41
C GLU A 38 -28.57 14.72 -7.08
N ALA A 39 -29.00 14.74 -5.82
CA ALA A 39 -30.09 15.62 -5.39
C ALA A 39 -29.74 17.11 -5.47
N MET A 40 -28.44 17.43 -5.44
CA MET A 40 -27.93 18.80 -5.50
C MET A 40 -27.54 19.25 -6.92
N MET A 41 -27.55 18.34 -7.90
CA MET A 41 -27.15 18.67 -9.28
C MET A 41 -28.16 19.59 -9.95
N SER A 42 -27.67 20.60 -10.66
CA SER A 42 -28.42 21.39 -11.63
C SER A 42 -28.89 20.51 -12.81
N ALA A 43 -29.80 21.04 -13.62
CA ALA A 43 -30.28 20.32 -14.81
C ALA A 43 -29.13 20.05 -15.83
N GLU A 44 -28.21 20.98 -15.98
CA GLU A 44 -27.06 20.85 -16.89
C GLU A 44 -26.06 19.80 -16.38
N GLU A 45 -25.70 19.83 -15.10
CA GLU A 45 -24.84 18.85 -14.46
C GLU A 45 -25.46 17.44 -14.53
N ARG A 46 -26.76 17.33 -14.33
CA ARG A 46 -27.48 16.06 -14.45
C ARG A 46 -27.43 15.50 -15.87
N LEU A 47 -27.57 16.34 -16.88
CA LEU A 47 -27.45 15.91 -18.27
C LEU A 47 -26.05 15.35 -18.58
N ILE A 48 -25.00 16.03 -18.13
CA ILE A 48 -23.61 15.58 -18.27
C ILE A 48 -23.43 14.26 -17.52
N TYR A 49 -23.86 14.19 -16.27
CA TYR A 49 -23.79 13.01 -15.43
C TYR A 49 -24.44 11.76 -16.09
N GLU A 50 -25.65 11.90 -16.62
CA GLU A 50 -26.34 10.81 -17.32
C GLU A 50 -25.65 10.42 -18.63
N THR A 51 -25.06 11.38 -19.35
CA THR A 51 -24.30 11.12 -20.58
C THR A 51 -23.09 10.22 -20.33
N PHE A 52 -22.48 10.32 -19.15
CA PHE A 52 -21.36 9.45 -18.72
C PHE A 52 -21.83 8.18 -17.99
N GLY A 53 -23.11 7.83 -18.10
CA GLY A 53 -23.67 6.59 -17.56
C GLY A 53 -24.19 6.70 -16.13
N GLY A 54 -24.28 7.91 -15.57
CA GLY A 54 -24.98 8.23 -14.34
C GLY A 54 -24.53 7.42 -13.12
N ARG A 55 -25.49 7.24 -12.20
CA ARG A 55 -25.27 6.51 -10.93
C ARG A 55 -24.69 5.11 -11.11
N ASP A 56 -25.20 4.37 -12.08
CA ASP A 56 -24.83 2.97 -12.25
C ASP A 56 -23.35 2.81 -12.61
N THR A 57 -22.83 3.69 -13.45
CA THR A 57 -21.42 3.69 -13.82
C THR A 57 -20.53 4.03 -12.63
N ILE A 58 -20.91 5.02 -11.82
CA ILE A 58 -20.17 5.36 -10.60
C ILE A 58 -20.16 4.19 -9.63
N ILE A 59 -21.33 3.58 -9.36
CA ILE A 59 -21.43 2.41 -8.47
C ILE A 59 -20.52 1.28 -8.97
N LYS A 60 -20.59 0.92 -10.25
CA LYS A 60 -19.74 -0.12 -10.84
C LYS A 60 -18.24 0.18 -10.69
N ASN A 61 -17.85 1.44 -10.87
CA ASN A 61 -16.46 1.85 -10.72
C ASN A 61 -16.01 1.84 -9.24
N LEU A 62 -16.85 2.26 -8.33
CA LEU A 62 -16.58 2.20 -6.90
C LEU A 62 -16.50 0.75 -6.39
N MET A 63 -17.36 -0.15 -6.89
CA MET A 63 -17.30 -1.56 -6.55
C MET A 63 -15.97 -2.21 -6.94
N LYS A 64 -15.29 -1.73 -7.99
CA LYS A 64 -13.95 -2.20 -8.38
C LYS A 64 -12.86 -1.86 -7.36
N GLN A 65 -13.15 -0.95 -6.42
CA GLN A 65 -12.22 -0.61 -5.34
C GLN A 65 -12.27 -1.64 -4.18
N PHE A 66 -13.09 -2.65 -4.30
CA PHE A 66 -13.19 -3.73 -3.31
C PHE A 66 -12.85 -5.08 -3.97
N ASP A 67 -12.26 -5.98 -3.20
CA ASP A 67 -12.09 -7.36 -3.64
C ASP A 67 -13.40 -8.16 -3.58
N SER A 68 -13.33 -9.46 -3.92
CA SER A 68 -14.50 -10.35 -3.90
C SER A 68 -15.10 -10.53 -2.50
N ASP A 69 -14.36 -10.25 -1.45
CA ASP A 69 -14.80 -10.36 -0.07
C ASP A 69 -15.41 -9.06 0.47
N GLY A 70 -15.30 -7.97 -0.28
CA GLY A 70 -15.78 -6.64 0.10
C GLY A 70 -14.74 -5.83 0.87
N ASP A 71 -13.47 -6.26 0.88
CA ASP A 71 -12.39 -5.51 1.49
C ASP A 71 -11.86 -4.45 0.54
N LEU A 72 -11.64 -3.24 1.06
CA LEU A 72 -11.12 -2.11 0.28
C LEU A 72 -9.71 -2.42 -0.21
N LEU A 73 -9.47 -2.15 -1.49
CA LEU A 73 -8.17 -2.25 -2.12
C LEU A 73 -7.36 -0.97 -1.87
N ASN A 74 -6.07 -1.11 -1.58
CA ASN A 74 -5.16 0.03 -1.58
C ASN A 74 -4.81 0.48 -3.01
N ALA A 75 -3.99 1.52 -3.15
CA ALA A 75 -3.55 2.05 -4.45
C ALA A 75 -2.84 1.01 -5.33
N ASN A 76 -2.27 -0.04 -4.75
CA ASN A 76 -1.61 -1.15 -5.46
C ASN A 76 -2.57 -2.30 -5.80
N GLY A 77 -3.88 -2.17 -5.52
CA GLY A 77 -4.88 -3.21 -5.75
C GLY A 77 -4.83 -4.36 -4.74
N VAL A 78 -4.32 -4.13 -3.53
CA VAL A 78 -4.20 -5.15 -2.48
C VAL A 78 -5.18 -4.87 -1.35
N ALA A 79 -5.99 -5.88 -1.00
CA ALA A 79 -6.92 -5.85 0.13
C ALA A 79 -6.21 -6.10 1.48
N GLY A 80 -6.90 -5.80 2.59
CA GLY A 80 -6.38 -6.03 3.94
C GLY A 80 -5.48 -4.91 4.47
N MET A 81 -5.36 -3.81 3.73
CA MET A 81 -4.52 -2.65 4.08
C MET A 81 -5.32 -1.48 4.67
N ASP A 82 -6.64 -1.60 4.79
CA ASP A 82 -7.50 -0.57 5.37
C ASP A 82 -7.29 -0.48 6.89
N VAL A 83 -6.89 0.69 7.37
CA VAL A 83 -6.66 1.00 8.80
C VAL A 83 -7.87 1.63 9.47
N THR A 84 -8.95 1.88 8.72
CA THR A 84 -10.15 2.58 9.22
C THR A 84 -10.73 1.83 10.42
N GLY A 85 -10.86 2.51 11.54
CA GLY A 85 -11.41 1.95 12.78
C GLY A 85 -10.51 0.97 13.54
N LYS A 86 -9.28 0.71 13.09
CA LYS A 86 -8.36 -0.27 13.73
C LYS A 86 -7.49 0.32 14.85
N GLY A 87 -7.52 1.63 15.07
CA GLY A 87 -6.60 2.28 16.00
C GLY A 87 -5.13 1.97 15.64
N THR A 88 -4.30 1.67 16.63
CA THR A 88 -2.87 1.35 16.47
C THR A 88 -2.54 -0.14 16.72
N SER A 89 -3.53 -1.00 16.91
CA SER A 89 -3.31 -2.41 17.25
C SER A 89 -2.53 -3.20 16.19
N TRP A 90 -2.53 -2.73 14.96
CA TRP A 90 -1.79 -3.29 13.84
C TRP A 90 -0.31 -2.86 13.80
N GLN A 91 0.07 -1.83 14.56
CA GLN A 91 1.45 -1.33 14.66
C GLN A 91 2.26 -2.20 15.64
N GLN A 92 2.32 -3.47 15.37
CA GLN A 92 3.07 -4.45 16.15
C GLN A 92 4.10 -5.13 15.27
N LEU A 93 5.32 -5.28 15.80
CA LEU A 93 6.36 -6.05 15.12
C LEU A 93 5.90 -7.51 14.97
N THR A 94 5.95 -7.99 13.75
CA THR A 94 5.63 -9.37 13.38
C THR A 94 6.75 -9.96 12.56
N SER A 95 6.71 -11.28 12.36
CA SER A 95 7.72 -11.95 11.53
C SER A 95 7.52 -11.53 10.06
N VAL A 96 8.59 -11.03 9.46
CA VAL A 96 8.73 -10.83 8.01
C VAL A 96 9.84 -11.73 7.52
N SER A 97 9.62 -12.41 6.38
CA SER A 97 10.63 -13.34 5.85
C SER A 97 11.94 -12.63 5.52
N GLU A 98 13.02 -13.37 5.63
CA GLU A 98 14.36 -12.87 5.29
C GLU A 98 14.44 -12.39 3.84
N GLU A 99 13.74 -13.05 2.93
CA GLU A 99 13.67 -12.67 1.52
C GLU A 99 13.21 -11.20 1.34
N TYR A 100 12.10 -10.80 2.00
CA TYR A 100 11.57 -9.45 1.85
C TYR A 100 12.40 -8.41 2.61
N ARG A 101 12.99 -8.78 3.73
CA ARG A 101 13.96 -7.92 4.42
C ARG A 101 15.17 -7.66 3.54
N GLN A 102 15.70 -8.70 2.87
CA GLN A 102 16.81 -8.58 1.95
C GLN A 102 16.45 -7.72 0.73
N LYS A 103 15.29 -7.94 0.10
CA LYS A 103 14.80 -7.09 -1.00
C LYS A 103 14.74 -5.62 -0.60
N MET A 104 14.25 -5.33 0.61
CA MET A 104 14.16 -3.96 1.13
C MET A 104 15.54 -3.38 1.41
N PHE A 105 16.44 -4.15 2.02
CA PHE A 105 17.82 -3.75 2.22
C PHE A 105 18.52 -3.42 0.90
N ASP A 106 18.37 -4.26 -0.10
CA ASP A 106 18.97 -4.05 -1.42
C ASP A 106 18.40 -2.82 -2.12
N ASN A 107 17.10 -2.53 -1.95
CA ASN A 107 16.50 -1.32 -2.46
C ASN A 107 17.08 -0.06 -1.78
N VAL A 108 17.17 -0.05 -0.45
CA VAL A 108 17.80 1.06 0.30
C VAL A 108 19.24 1.25 -0.13
N LYS A 109 20.02 0.16 -0.20
CA LYS A 109 21.40 0.16 -0.67
C LYS A 109 21.54 0.75 -2.08
N ARG A 110 20.65 0.34 -3.01
CA ARG A 110 20.60 0.87 -4.36
C ARG A 110 20.36 2.39 -4.38
N GLU A 111 19.44 2.88 -3.56
CA GLU A 111 19.15 4.31 -3.45
C GLU A 111 20.36 5.10 -2.95
N PHE A 112 21.10 4.58 -1.96
CA PHE A 112 22.34 5.21 -1.49
C PHE A 112 23.45 5.20 -2.54
N ILE A 113 23.60 4.13 -3.29
CA ILE A 113 24.63 4.02 -4.32
C ILE A 113 24.31 4.91 -5.52
N LYS A 114 23.06 4.88 -6.01
CA LYS A 114 22.68 5.53 -7.26
C LYS A 114 22.14 6.95 -7.08
N GLU A 115 21.50 7.22 -5.94
CA GLU A 115 20.70 8.43 -5.70
C GLU A 115 21.20 9.23 -4.50
N ASN A 116 22.39 8.91 -3.96
CA ASN A 116 22.99 9.55 -2.76
C ASN A 116 22.08 9.49 -1.51
N GLY A 117 21.30 8.43 -1.36
CA GLY A 117 20.41 8.23 -0.21
C GLY A 117 19.11 9.05 -0.27
N ILE A 118 18.89 9.78 -1.35
CA ILE A 118 17.67 10.54 -1.60
C ILE A 118 16.98 9.84 -2.75
N SER A 119 15.74 9.37 -2.53
CA SER A 119 14.91 8.92 -3.64
C SER A 119 14.75 10.07 -4.63
N ASN A 120 15.00 9.80 -5.90
CA ASN A 120 14.79 10.79 -6.98
C ASN A 120 13.28 11.00 -7.30
N GLY A 121 12.39 10.50 -6.43
CA GLY A 121 10.95 10.48 -6.62
C GLY A 121 10.41 9.21 -7.28
N ASP A 122 11.27 8.34 -7.80
CA ASP A 122 10.86 7.01 -8.29
C ASP A 122 10.76 6.01 -7.13
N THR A 123 9.54 5.84 -6.61
CA THR A 123 9.22 4.88 -5.55
C THR A 123 8.71 3.54 -6.09
N THR A 124 8.76 3.31 -7.40
CA THR A 124 8.17 2.13 -8.05
C THR A 124 8.72 0.84 -7.45
N LYS A 125 10.04 0.70 -7.37
CA LYS A 125 10.68 -0.52 -6.81
C LYS A 125 10.32 -0.76 -5.35
N ARG A 126 10.25 0.31 -4.54
CA ARG A 126 9.80 0.23 -3.15
C ARG A 126 8.37 -0.26 -3.09
N SER A 127 7.48 0.31 -3.89
CA SER A 127 6.07 -0.08 -3.96
C SER A 127 5.89 -1.53 -4.42
N ASP A 128 6.68 -1.98 -5.37
CA ASP A 128 6.65 -3.36 -5.87
C ASP A 128 7.05 -4.35 -4.75
N ILE A 129 8.09 -4.06 -3.96
CA ILE A 129 8.49 -4.90 -2.83
C ILE A 129 7.36 -5.02 -1.80
N PHE A 130 6.72 -3.91 -1.45
CA PHE A 130 5.58 -3.93 -0.53
C PHE A 130 4.40 -4.70 -1.10
N LYS A 131 4.05 -4.48 -2.37
CA LYS A 131 2.97 -5.21 -3.04
C LYS A 131 3.23 -6.71 -3.06
N ASP A 132 4.43 -7.12 -3.46
CA ASP A 132 4.82 -8.53 -3.51
C ASP A 132 4.75 -9.17 -2.11
N TYR A 133 5.25 -8.47 -1.09
CA TYR A 133 5.12 -8.91 0.30
C TYR A 133 3.64 -9.09 0.71
N GLN A 134 2.81 -8.08 0.47
CA GLN A 134 1.40 -8.10 0.82
C GLN A 134 0.65 -9.25 0.14
N LEU A 135 1.01 -9.57 -1.10
CA LEU A 135 0.41 -10.68 -1.84
C LEU A 135 0.93 -12.06 -1.39
N SER A 136 2.13 -12.13 -0.81
CA SER A 136 2.74 -13.38 -0.32
C SER A 136 2.20 -13.85 1.02
N VAL A 137 1.52 -12.98 1.78
CA VAL A 137 0.98 -13.29 3.11
C VAL A 137 -0.55 -13.22 3.14
N SER A 138 -1.15 -13.87 4.14
CA SER A 138 -2.60 -13.81 4.36
C SER A 138 -3.06 -12.38 4.72
N LYS A 139 -4.31 -12.04 4.38
CA LYS A 139 -4.87 -10.69 4.54
C LYS A 139 -4.70 -10.10 5.94
N ASP A 140 -4.90 -10.91 6.96
CA ASP A 140 -4.78 -10.53 8.38
C ASP A 140 -3.37 -10.11 8.78
N LYS A 141 -2.35 -10.63 8.09
CA LYS A 141 -0.92 -10.33 8.35
C LYS A 141 -0.37 -9.17 7.54
N ARG A 142 -1.06 -8.76 6.46
CA ARG A 142 -0.56 -7.76 5.51
C ARG A 142 -0.22 -6.44 6.19
N LEU A 143 -1.14 -5.92 6.99
CA LEU A 143 -1.00 -4.60 7.58
C LEU A 143 0.16 -4.54 8.58
N SER A 144 0.19 -5.44 9.57
CA SER A 144 1.27 -5.48 10.57
C SER A 144 2.61 -5.84 9.96
N GLY A 145 2.62 -6.74 8.99
CA GLY A 145 3.86 -7.11 8.30
C GLY A 145 4.40 -5.99 7.41
N THR A 146 3.54 -5.25 6.72
CA THR A 146 3.94 -4.05 5.96
C THR A 146 4.56 -3.02 6.89
N TRP A 147 3.91 -2.73 8.01
CA TRP A 147 4.45 -1.83 9.02
C TRP A 147 5.81 -2.31 9.55
N THR A 148 5.94 -3.60 9.83
CA THR A 148 7.21 -4.19 10.27
C THR A 148 8.31 -4.02 9.21
N LEU A 149 7.98 -4.25 7.93
CA LEU A 149 8.92 -4.07 6.83
C LEU A 149 9.34 -2.60 6.67
N GLU A 150 8.43 -1.64 6.93
CA GLU A 150 8.74 -0.21 6.99
C GLU A 150 9.70 0.13 8.15
N GLN A 151 9.56 -0.52 9.30
CA GLN A 151 10.51 -0.34 10.41
C GLN A 151 11.91 -0.83 10.02
N TYR A 152 12.02 -1.98 9.35
CA TYR A 152 13.31 -2.45 8.81
C TYR A 152 13.88 -1.48 7.78
N GLU A 153 13.07 -0.98 6.85
CA GLU A 153 13.50 0.04 5.89
C GLU A 153 14.09 1.27 6.60
N GLY A 154 13.39 1.79 7.61
CA GLY A 154 13.86 2.93 8.40
C GLY A 154 15.21 2.67 9.08
N GLN A 155 15.38 1.48 9.67
CA GLN A 155 16.64 1.07 10.28
C GLN A 155 17.78 0.96 9.25
N TYR A 156 17.51 0.35 8.09
CA TYR A 156 18.50 0.25 7.01
C TYR A 156 18.93 1.62 6.49
N ARG A 157 17.97 2.55 6.31
CA ARG A 157 18.27 3.95 5.91
C ARG A 157 19.14 4.67 6.93
N ALA A 158 18.76 4.61 8.21
CA ALA A 158 19.52 5.26 9.28
C ALA A 158 20.95 4.72 9.36
N ALA A 159 21.08 3.43 9.24
CA ALA A 159 22.36 2.77 9.33
C ALA A 159 23.24 3.03 8.09
N MET A 160 22.69 3.03 6.87
CA MET A 160 23.42 3.42 5.65
C MET A 160 23.90 4.87 5.76
N TYR A 161 23.05 5.77 6.24
CA TYR A 161 23.40 7.16 6.46
C TYR A 161 24.57 7.30 7.45
N ALA A 162 24.50 6.60 8.58
CA ALA A 162 25.58 6.61 9.58
C ALA A 162 26.90 6.09 9.01
N ALA A 163 26.83 5.01 8.21
CA ALA A 163 28.00 4.44 7.57
C ALA A 163 28.66 5.39 6.56
N VAL A 164 27.85 6.02 5.71
CA VAL A 164 28.32 7.03 4.75
C VAL A 164 28.95 8.22 5.47
N LYS A 165 28.31 8.69 6.54
CA LYS A 165 28.84 9.79 7.36
C LYS A 165 30.17 9.43 8.04
N SER A 166 30.30 8.19 8.53
CA SER A 166 31.54 7.71 9.18
C SER A 166 32.69 7.55 8.18
N ALA A 167 32.39 7.09 6.96
CA ALA A 167 33.38 6.92 5.90
C ALA A 167 33.86 8.27 5.33
N ASN A 168 33.14 9.36 5.63
CA ASN A 168 33.47 10.71 5.14
C ASN A 168 33.52 11.78 6.26
N PRO A 169 34.36 11.66 7.27
CA PRO A 169 34.37 12.54 8.44
C PRO A 169 34.78 13.98 8.11
N ILE A 170 35.41 14.24 6.96
CA ILE A 170 35.99 15.56 6.59
C ILE A 170 35.31 16.19 5.38
N GLY A 171 34.14 15.63 4.95
CA GLY A 171 33.44 16.18 3.78
C GLY A 171 34.17 15.92 2.46
N SER A 172 35.09 14.94 2.42
CA SER A 172 35.72 14.53 1.15
C SER A 172 34.64 13.98 0.23
N ARG A 173 34.59 14.49 -1.00
CA ARG A 173 33.60 14.11 -2.02
C ARG A 173 33.96 12.83 -2.76
N ASP A 174 34.81 11.99 -2.19
CA ASP A 174 35.20 10.74 -2.85
C ASP A 174 34.09 9.70 -2.78
N LYS A 175 33.20 9.83 -3.76
CA LYS A 175 32.05 8.95 -3.93
C LYS A 175 32.47 7.51 -4.25
N SER A 176 33.67 7.29 -4.76
CA SER A 176 34.15 5.97 -5.20
C SER A 176 34.39 5.04 -4.02
N LEU A 177 34.98 5.53 -2.94
CA LEU A 177 35.20 4.75 -1.71
C LEU A 177 33.92 4.40 -1.01
N ILE A 178 32.97 5.35 -0.95
CA ILE A 178 31.64 5.12 -0.35
C ILE A 178 30.89 4.08 -1.16
N GLN A 179 30.89 4.19 -2.49
CA GLN A 179 30.26 3.21 -3.37
C GLN A 179 30.89 1.83 -3.25
N ALA A 180 32.19 1.71 -3.24
CA ALA A 180 32.89 0.43 -3.05
C ALA A 180 32.52 -0.22 -1.71
N PHE A 181 32.47 0.55 -0.63
CA PHE A 181 32.04 0.08 0.68
C PHE A 181 30.57 -0.39 0.67
N LEU A 182 29.65 0.39 0.11
CA LEU A 182 28.24 0.04 0.04
C LEU A 182 27.98 -1.20 -0.83
N ILE A 183 28.74 -1.39 -1.90
CA ILE A 183 28.63 -2.56 -2.79
C ILE A 183 28.94 -3.86 -2.04
N THR A 184 29.90 -3.82 -1.11
CA THR A 184 30.33 -5.01 -0.36
C THR A 184 29.44 -5.38 0.81
N LEU A 185 28.55 -4.49 1.25
CA LEU A 185 27.64 -4.74 2.38
C LEU A 185 26.58 -5.76 2.04
N GLN A 186 26.39 -6.74 2.94
CA GLN A 186 25.28 -7.69 2.94
C GLN A 186 24.44 -7.50 4.20
N GLU A 187 23.14 -7.83 4.13
CA GLU A 187 22.19 -7.64 5.24
C GLU A 187 22.65 -8.32 6.53
N ASN A 188 23.15 -9.56 6.44
CA ASN A 188 23.60 -10.31 7.61
C ASN A 188 24.80 -9.66 8.33
N GLN A 189 25.73 -9.08 7.59
CA GLN A 189 26.86 -8.33 8.18
C GLN A 189 26.38 -7.03 8.84
N TRP A 190 25.33 -6.48 8.31
CA TRP A 190 24.73 -5.24 8.79
C TRP A 190 23.93 -5.44 10.07
N ASN A 191 23.11 -6.49 10.12
CA ASN A 191 22.35 -6.87 11.33
C ASN A 191 23.29 -7.19 12.51
N LEU A 192 24.42 -7.82 12.27
CA LEU A 192 25.49 -8.04 13.26
C LEU A 192 26.12 -6.73 13.78
N ARG A 193 26.24 -5.71 12.94
CA ARG A 193 26.73 -4.38 13.36
C ARG A 193 25.68 -3.60 14.13
N LEU A 194 24.42 -3.63 13.71
CA LEU A 194 23.32 -2.98 14.41
C LEU A 194 23.11 -3.54 15.81
N SER A 195 23.14 -4.87 15.97
CA SER A 195 23.01 -5.50 17.29
C SER A 195 24.13 -5.07 18.25
N LYS A 196 25.34 -4.80 17.76
CA LYS A 196 26.45 -4.29 18.57
C LYS A 196 26.36 -2.80 18.88
N MET A 197 25.67 -2.00 18.07
CA MET A 197 25.45 -0.55 18.29
C MET A 197 24.29 -0.26 19.22
N VAL A 198 23.33 -1.17 19.35
CA VAL A 198 22.12 -1.02 20.21
C VAL A 198 22.38 -1.56 21.64
N ILE A 199 23.41 -2.37 21.84
CA ILE A 199 23.75 -2.98 23.15
C ILE A 199 24.89 -2.20 23.86
N GLY A 200 25.47 -1.21 23.25
CA GLY A 200 26.45 -0.29 23.84
C GLY A 200 25.85 1.07 24.12
#